data_9e3a1631969692060042ed358edb4e43
#
_entry.id   9e3a1631969692060042ed358edb4e43
#
_cell.length_a   1.000
_cell.length_b   1.000
_cell.length_c   1.000
_cell.angle_alpha   90.00
_cell.angle_beta   90.00
_cell.angle_gamma   90.00
#
_symmetry.space_group_name_H-M   'P 1'
#
loop_
_entity.id
_entity.type
_entity.pdbx_description
1 polymer ?
#
loop_
_entity_poly.entity_id
_entity_poly.type
_entity_poly.pdbx_seq_one_letter_code
_entity_poly.pdbx_strand_id
1 'polypeptide(L)'
;CVAWASLNRRLIAERAAAALRCEARLVTDVPHNLVRARNDGFVHHKGCAAVRTGDIAPIAGSRASLSYLVRALPETDAMLGGISHGAGRKYDRATMHGRAGRNRSERDALLRNAWGGQLICDDRNLVIEEAASAYKDAGQVVRDLADIGLVETLAAMKPLVTYKKAIEGPPDRTRGKPGRERRERRERGGGREHG
;
A
#
# COMPACT_ATOMS: atom_id res chain seq x y z
N CYS A 1 7.30 -17.59 4.05
CA CYS A 1 6.79 -16.31 3.47
C CYS A 1 6.74 -15.19 4.50
N VAL A 2 6.16 -15.38 5.72
CA VAL A 2 6.03 -14.30 6.73
C VAL A 2 7.39 -13.77 7.17
N ALA A 3 8.33 -14.65 7.56
CA ALA A 3 9.69 -14.25 7.97
C ALA A 3 10.43 -13.47 6.88
N TRP A 4 10.29 -13.89 5.61
CA TRP A 4 10.86 -13.15 4.49
C TRP A 4 10.25 -11.75 4.35
N ALA A 5 8.92 -11.63 4.48
CA ALA A 5 8.24 -10.34 4.40
C ALA A 5 8.64 -9.40 5.55
N SER A 6 8.81 -9.92 6.77
CA SER A 6 9.31 -9.14 7.91
C SER A 6 10.74 -8.68 7.71
N LEU A 7 11.62 -9.55 7.23
CA LEU A 7 13.00 -9.18 6.88
C LEU A 7 13.04 -8.10 5.80
N ASN A 8 12.23 -8.23 4.75
CA ASN A 8 12.15 -7.24 3.68
C ASN A 8 11.69 -5.86 4.19
N ARG A 9 10.66 -5.80 5.04
CA ARG A 9 10.23 -4.54 5.67
C ARG A 9 11.31 -3.91 6.53
N ARG A 10 12.01 -4.73 7.31
CA ARG A 10 13.14 -4.28 8.14
C ARG A 10 14.25 -3.67 7.30
N LEU A 11 14.69 -4.35 6.24
CA LEU A 11 15.73 -3.85 5.32
C LEU A 11 15.31 -2.55 4.63
N ILE A 12 14.03 -2.42 4.25
CA ILE A 12 13.50 -1.17 3.67
C ILE A 12 13.57 -0.04 4.71
N ALA A 13 13.16 -0.30 5.95
CA ALA A 13 13.20 0.69 7.03
C ALA A 13 14.63 1.13 7.36
N GLU A 14 15.58 0.20 7.45
CA GLU A 14 16.99 0.47 7.68
C GLU A 14 17.59 1.33 6.56
N ARG A 15 17.31 1.01 5.30
CA ARG A 15 17.75 1.80 4.14
C ARG A 15 17.13 3.20 4.12
N ALA A 16 15.84 3.32 4.46
CA ALA A 16 15.17 4.61 4.56
C ALA A 16 15.78 5.48 5.66
N ALA A 17 16.03 4.93 6.84
CA ALA A 17 16.68 5.63 7.94
C ALA A 17 18.09 6.10 7.56
N ALA A 18 18.88 5.25 6.91
CA ALA A 18 20.21 5.60 6.41
C ALA A 18 20.16 6.72 5.37
N ALA A 19 19.23 6.66 4.41
CA ALA A 19 19.05 7.70 3.40
C ALA A 19 18.63 9.04 4.00
N LEU A 20 17.79 9.02 5.02
CA LEU A 20 17.35 10.19 5.78
C LEU A 20 18.37 10.67 6.82
N ARG A 21 19.46 9.92 7.03
CA ARG A 21 20.50 10.18 8.05
C ARG A 21 19.89 10.36 9.44
N CYS A 22 18.94 9.51 9.81
CA CYS A 22 18.28 9.54 11.10
C CYS A 22 18.36 8.18 11.80
N GLU A 23 18.27 8.21 13.12
CA GLU A 23 18.04 7.01 13.90
C GLU A 23 16.58 6.57 13.77
N ALA A 24 16.34 5.25 13.75
CA ALA A 24 15.03 4.68 13.70
C ALA A 24 14.87 3.59 14.76
N ARG A 25 13.71 3.59 15.44
CA ARG A 25 13.33 2.56 16.38
C ARG A 25 12.08 1.85 15.89
N LEU A 26 12.14 0.51 15.87
CA LEU A 26 10.96 -0.29 15.55
C LEU A 26 9.92 -0.17 16.68
N VAL A 27 8.73 0.28 16.35
CA VAL A 27 7.57 0.33 17.25
C VAL A 27 6.75 -0.94 17.09
N THR A 28 6.47 -1.34 15.86
CA THR A 28 5.66 -2.53 15.56
C THR A 28 5.95 -3.05 14.15
N ASP A 29 5.81 -4.37 13.97
CA ASP A 29 5.83 -5.05 12.67
C ASP A 29 4.74 -6.14 12.67
N VAL A 30 3.58 -5.84 12.12
CA VAL A 30 2.43 -6.74 12.13
C VAL A 30 2.17 -7.29 10.72
N PRO A 31 2.22 -8.61 10.53
CA PRO A 31 1.84 -9.22 9.27
C PRO A 31 0.32 -9.15 9.05
N HIS A 32 -0.10 -8.99 7.80
CA HIS A 32 -1.50 -8.92 7.41
C HIS A 32 -1.91 -9.99 6.37
N ASN A 33 -0.99 -10.91 6.09
CA ASN A 33 -1.22 -12.10 5.26
C ASN A 33 -0.47 -13.27 5.89
N LEU A 34 -1.15 -14.06 6.69
CA LEU A 34 -0.56 -15.24 7.31
C LEU A 34 -1.64 -16.25 7.69
N VAL A 35 -1.20 -17.47 7.95
CA VAL A 35 -2.01 -18.51 8.58
C VAL A 35 -1.45 -18.80 9.97
N ARG A 36 -2.33 -18.81 10.96
CA ARG A 36 -2.01 -19.17 12.35
C ARG A 36 -2.72 -20.47 12.73
N ALA A 37 -2.01 -21.39 13.36
CA ALA A 37 -2.63 -22.52 14.02
C ALA A 37 -3.39 -22.07 15.28
N ARG A 38 -4.55 -22.63 15.54
CA ARG A 38 -5.35 -22.54 16.75
C ARG A 38 -5.69 -23.96 17.21
N ASN A 39 -6.27 -24.08 18.42
CA ASN A 39 -6.56 -25.40 19.02
C ASN A 39 -7.48 -26.27 18.16
N ASP A 40 -8.37 -25.65 17.38
CA ASP A 40 -9.43 -26.25 16.61
C ASP A 40 -9.21 -26.14 15.07
N GLY A 41 -8.03 -25.65 14.63
CA GLY A 41 -7.76 -25.50 13.21
C GLY A 41 -6.79 -24.37 12.88
N PHE A 42 -7.07 -23.67 11.78
CA PHE A 42 -6.21 -22.58 11.27
C PHE A 42 -7.03 -21.32 11.01
N VAL A 43 -6.48 -20.16 11.36
CA VAL A 43 -7.02 -18.86 11.01
C VAL A 43 -6.17 -18.23 9.91
N HIS A 44 -6.79 -17.90 8.80
CA HIS A 44 -6.15 -17.19 7.70
C HIS A 44 -6.44 -15.70 7.79
N HIS A 45 -5.44 -14.92 8.16
CA HIS A 45 -5.49 -13.46 8.11
C HIS A 45 -5.16 -13.01 6.69
N LYS A 46 -6.13 -12.38 6.02
CA LYS A 46 -5.97 -11.84 4.66
C LYS A 46 -6.50 -10.42 4.61
N GLY A 47 -5.57 -9.43 4.48
CA GLY A 47 -5.96 -8.02 4.48
C GLY A 47 -6.41 -7.51 5.84
N CYS A 48 -6.09 -8.22 6.91
CA CYS A 48 -6.26 -7.78 8.30
C CYS A 48 -4.98 -7.99 9.09
N ALA A 49 -4.64 -7.04 9.94
CA ALA A 49 -3.50 -7.15 10.85
C ALA A 49 -3.79 -8.21 11.90
N ALA A 50 -2.85 -9.14 12.07
CA ALA A 50 -2.97 -10.21 13.08
C ALA A 50 -2.40 -9.69 14.39
N VAL A 51 -3.26 -9.45 15.37
CA VAL A 51 -2.93 -8.86 16.66
C VAL A 51 -3.39 -9.73 17.82
N ARG A 52 -2.84 -9.46 19.00
CA ARG A 52 -3.31 -9.92 20.31
C ARG A 52 -3.69 -8.71 21.13
N THR A 53 -4.46 -8.89 22.16
CA THR A 53 -4.75 -7.84 23.15
C THR A 53 -3.47 -7.13 23.59
N GLY A 54 -3.47 -5.80 23.52
CA GLY A 54 -2.33 -4.96 23.86
C GLY A 54 -1.33 -4.70 22.73
N ASP A 55 -1.36 -5.47 21.64
CA ASP A 55 -0.48 -5.26 20.50
C ASP A 55 -0.77 -3.90 19.83
N ILE A 56 0.29 -3.25 19.35
CA ILE A 56 0.19 -2.01 18.59
C ILE A 56 0.25 -2.36 17.10
N ALA A 57 -0.68 -1.81 16.31
CA ALA A 57 -0.72 -2.03 14.88
C ALA A 57 -0.98 -0.75 14.09
N PRO A 58 -0.40 -0.61 12.87
CA PRO A 58 -0.73 0.49 11.97
C PRO A 58 -2.01 0.20 11.19
N ILE A 59 -2.86 1.20 11.02
CA ILE A 59 -3.95 1.22 10.04
C ILE A 59 -3.57 2.21 8.96
N ALA A 60 -3.22 1.70 7.80
CA ALA A 60 -2.72 2.52 6.71
C ALA A 60 -3.82 3.34 6.05
N GLY A 61 -3.59 4.65 5.96
CA GLY A 61 -4.34 5.54 5.08
C GLY A 61 -3.80 5.52 3.66
N SER A 62 -4.13 6.57 2.91
CA SER A 62 -3.58 6.83 1.59
C SER A 62 -2.51 7.93 1.65
N ARG A 63 -1.89 8.22 0.49
CA ARG A 63 -0.93 9.33 0.38
C ARG A 63 -1.52 10.74 0.65
N ALA A 64 -2.83 10.86 0.76
CA ALA A 64 -3.52 12.10 1.09
C ALA A 64 -4.57 11.93 2.20
N SER A 65 -4.44 10.88 3.02
CA SER A 65 -5.24 10.69 4.23
C SER A 65 -4.34 10.28 5.39
N LEU A 66 -4.83 10.46 6.62
CA LEU A 66 -4.09 10.03 7.81
C LEU A 66 -3.90 8.51 7.82
N SER A 67 -2.77 8.08 8.36
CA SER A 67 -2.55 6.73 8.87
C SER A 67 -2.63 6.76 10.38
N TYR A 68 -3.02 5.66 10.99
CA TYR A 68 -3.23 5.61 12.43
C TYR A 68 -2.37 4.52 13.06
N LEU A 69 -2.00 4.75 14.30
CA LEU A 69 -1.42 3.74 15.18
C LEU A 69 -2.47 3.43 16.27
N VAL A 70 -2.81 2.16 16.40
CA VAL A 70 -3.86 1.72 17.32
C VAL A 70 -3.32 0.63 18.24
N ARG A 71 -3.93 0.50 19.44
CA ARG A 71 -3.73 -0.63 20.35
C ARG A 71 -4.94 -1.55 20.25
N ALA A 72 -4.70 -2.84 20.09
CA ALA A 72 -5.74 -3.86 20.13
C ALA A 72 -6.31 -4.04 21.56
N LEU A 73 -7.61 -4.05 21.67
CA LEU A 73 -8.35 -4.24 22.94
C LEU A 73 -8.77 -5.72 23.09
N PRO A 74 -9.21 -6.16 24.29
CA PRO A 74 -9.57 -7.57 24.55
C PRO A 74 -10.59 -8.16 23.59
N GLU A 75 -11.52 -7.37 23.10
CA GLU A 75 -12.57 -7.77 22.16
C GLU A 75 -12.02 -8.29 20.82
N THR A 76 -10.77 -7.95 20.47
CA THR A 76 -10.11 -8.48 19.28
C THR A 76 -9.93 -9.99 19.28
N ASP A 77 -9.83 -10.63 20.46
CA ASP A 77 -9.69 -12.08 20.57
C ASP A 77 -10.97 -12.80 20.10
N ALA A 78 -12.15 -12.22 20.36
CA ALA A 78 -13.42 -12.71 19.85
C ALA A 78 -13.51 -12.59 18.31
N MET A 79 -12.79 -11.63 17.73
CA MET A 79 -12.65 -11.42 16.28
C MET A 79 -11.45 -12.20 15.69
N LEU A 80 -11.09 -13.33 16.27
CA LEU A 80 -9.99 -14.21 15.86
C LEU A 80 -8.62 -13.51 15.84
N GLY A 81 -8.44 -12.42 16.57
CA GLY A 81 -7.22 -11.63 16.61
C GLY A 81 -6.93 -10.88 15.32
N GLY A 82 -7.96 -10.40 14.62
CA GLY A 82 -7.84 -9.66 13.36
C GLY A 82 -8.45 -8.27 13.45
N ILE A 83 -7.70 -7.24 13.03
CA ILE A 83 -8.20 -5.88 12.83
C ILE A 83 -7.89 -5.40 11.41
N SER A 84 -8.59 -4.39 10.89
CA SER A 84 -8.29 -3.82 9.59
C SER A 84 -6.84 -3.33 9.53
N HIS A 85 -6.09 -3.65 8.46
CA HIS A 85 -4.72 -3.17 8.25
C HIS A 85 -4.66 -1.84 7.48
N GLY A 86 -5.81 -1.32 7.02
CA GLY A 86 -5.93 -0.09 6.25
C GLY A 86 -7.35 0.14 5.75
N ALA A 87 -7.56 1.25 5.05
CA ALA A 87 -8.88 1.64 4.56
C ALA A 87 -9.48 0.69 3.50
N GLY A 88 -8.64 -0.04 2.80
CA GLY A 88 -9.06 -0.80 1.63
C GLY A 88 -9.37 0.09 0.42
N ARG A 89 -9.51 -0.51 -0.75
CA ARG A 89 -9.79 0.22 -1.99
C ARG A 89 -11.31 0.35 -2.20
N LYS A 90 -11.72 1.51 -2.74
CA LYS A 90 -13.06 1.78 -3.23
C LYS A 90 -13.18 1.43 -4.70
N TYR A 91 -12.10 1.63 -5.47
CA TYR A 91 -12.02 1.35 -6.90
C TYR A 91 -10.79 0.50 -7.20
N ASP A 92 -10.90 -0.40 -8.17
CA ASP A 92 -9.77 -1.15 -8.70
C ASP A 92 -8.81 -0.24 -9.50
N ARG A 93 -7.64 -0.79 -9.86
CA ARG A 93 -6.60 -0.02 -10.56
C ARG A 93 -7.04 0.43 -11.96
N ALA A 94 -7.70 -0.43 -12.72
CA ALA A 94 -8.13 -0.14 -14.08
C ALA A 94 -9.15 1.01 -14.10
N THR A 95 -10.13 0.98 -13.20
CA THR A 95 -11.15 2.02 -13.03
C THR A 95 -10.54 3.41 -12.74
N MET A 96 -9.38 3.47 -12.07
CA MET A 96 -8.76 4.74 -11.72
C MET A 96 -8.25 5.53 -12.93
N HIS A 97 -7.88 4.89 -14.05
CA HIS A 97 -7.44 5.57 -15.26
C HIS A 97 -8.52 6.46 -15.89
N GLY A 98 -9.79 6.17 -15.66
CA GLY A 98 -10.92 7.03 -16.08
C GLY A 98 -11.37 8.05 -15.03
N ARG A 99 -10.89 7.95 -13.77
CA ARG A 99 -11.36 8.75 -12.64
C ARG A 99 -10.38 9.80 -12.14
N ALA A 100 -9.09 9.62 -12.35
CA ALA A 100 -8.05 10.52 -11.85
C ALA A 100 -6.97 10.75 -12.92
N GLY A 101 -6.33 11.92 -12.87
CA GLY A 101 -5.22 12.24 -13.76
C GLY A 101 -5.60 12.35 -15.24
N ARG A 102 -6.82 12.78 -15.53
CA ARG A 102 -7.36 12.90 -16.91
C ARG A 102 -6.62 13.92 -17.75
N ASN A 103 -6.07 14.95 -17.12
CA ASN A 103 -5.27 15.99 -17.76
C ASN A 103 -3.98 16.25 -16.97
N ARG A 104 -3.10 17.14 -17.49
CA ARG A 104 -1.81 17.43 -16.87
C ARG A 104 -1.98 18.04 -15.47
N SER A 105 -2.87 19.02 -15.32
CA SER A 105 -3.10 19.71 -14.03
C SER A 105 -3.57 18.73 -12.95
N GLU A 106 -4.51 17.83 -13.29
CA GLU A 106 -4.95 16.78 -12.37
C GLU A 106 -3.79 15.84 -11.97
N ARG A 107 -2.93 15.47 -12.93
CA ARG A 107 -1.76 14.62 -12.64
C ARG A 107 -0.76 15.32 -11.73
N ASP A 108 -0.49 16.58 -11.97
CA ASP A 108 0.41 17.39 -11.14
C ASP A 108 -0.15 17.55 -9.72
N ALA A 109 -1.46 17.73 -9.59
CA ALA A 109 -2.15 17.77 -8.29
C ALA A 109 -2.05 16.44 -7.51
N LEU A 110 -1.94 15.29 -8.20
CA LEU A 110 -1.76 14.00 -7.56
C LEU A 110 -0.38 13.82 -6.90
N LEU A 111 0.59 14.67 -7.23
CA LEU A 111 1.95 14.58 -6.68
C LEU A 111 2.09 15.22 -5.29
N ARG A 112 1.06 15.92 -4.81
CA ARG A 112 1.05 16.60 -3.52
C ARG A 112 -0.24 16.31 -2.75
N ASN A 113 -0.21 16.52 -1.45
CA ASN A 113 -1.39 16.47 -0.61
C ASN A 113 -1.65 17.82 0.08
N ALA A 114 -2.79 17.93 0.76
CA ALA A 114 -3.22 19.17 1.43
C ALA A 114 -2.29 19.64 2.57
N TRP A 115 -1.40 18.76 3.06
CA TRP A 115 -0.43 19.07 4.12
C TRP A 115 0.96 19.39 3.57
N GLY A 116 1.12 19.60 2.26
CA GLY A 116 2.41 19.83 1.62
C GLY A 116 3.24 18.57 1.41
N GLY A 117 2.72 17.40 1.74
CA GLY A 117 3.39 16.12 1.50
C GLY A 117 3.52 15.82 0.01
N GLN A 118 4.60 15.13 -0.36
CA GLN A 118 4.99 14.88 -1.74
C GLN A 118 4.99 13.39 -2.09
N LEU A 119 4.60 13.08 -3.32
CA LEU A 119 4.77 11.76 -3.92
C LEU A 119 6.02 11.72 -4.81
N ILE A 120 6.91 10.77 -4.53
CA ILE A 120 8.07 10.44 -5.37
C ILE A 120 7.73 9.15 -6.10
N CYS A 121 7.48 9.26 -7.41
CA CYS A 121 7.09 8.13 -8.25
C CYS A 121 7.34 8.44 -9.74
N ASP A 122 8.16 7.63 -10.40
CA ASP A 122 8.46 7.74 -11.84
C ASP A 122 7.48 6.96 -12.71
N ASP A 123 6.63 6.14 -12.12
CA ASP A 123 5.61 5.36 -12.83
C ASP A 123 4.29 6.13 -12.88
N ARG A 124 4.00 6.70 -14.05
CA ARG A 124 2.79 7.51 -14.28
C ARG A 124 1.49 6.75 -14.06
N ASN A 125 1.45 5.47 -14.38
CA ASN A 125 0.28 4.64 -14.16
C ASN A 125 0.05 4.45 -12.67
N LEU A 126 1.11 4.17 -11.93
CA LEU A 126 1.04 3.99 -10.48
C LEU A 126 0.60 5.29 -9.76
N VAL A 127 0.98 6.47 -10.27
CA VAL A 127 0.49 7.76 -9.75
C VAL A 127 -1.04 7.84 -9.83
N ILE A 128 -1.64 7.37 -10.91
CA ILE A 128 -3.09 7.38 -11.12
C ILE A 128 -3.76 6.26 -10.32
N GLU A 129 -3.28 5.04 -10.46
CA GLU A 129 -3.83 3.83 -9.84
C GLU A 129 -3.87 3.90 -8.31
N GLU A 130 -2.87 4.55 -7.72
CA GLU A 130 -2.72 4.73 -6.28
C GLU A 130 -3.17 6.12 -5.80
N ALA A 131 -3.99 6.84 -6.59
CA ALA A 131 -4.56 8.11 -6.15
C ALA A 131 -5.38 7.93 -4.86
N ALA A 132 -5.39 8.94 -3.99
CA ALA A 132 -6.08 8.86 -2.70
C ALA A 132 -7.57 8.53 -2.85
N SER A 133 -8.20 9.02 -3.93
CA SER A 133 -9.61 8.73 -4.27
C SER A 133 -9.90 7.25 -4.58
N ALA A 134 -8.87 6.43 -4.79
CA ALA A 134 -9.01 4.98 -4.97
C ALA A 134 -9.34 4.25 -3.66
N TYR A 135 -9.15 4.89 -2.52
CA TYR A 135 -9.26 4.29 -1.19
C TYR A 135 -10.50 4.78 -0.44
N LYS A 136 -10.96 3.96 0.51
CA LYS A 136 -11.97 4.35 1.49
C LYS A 136 -11.33 5.28 2.53
N ASP A 137 -12.16 5.87 3.39
CA ASP A 137 -11.69 6.72 4.50
C ASP A 137 -11.13 5.86 5.64
N ALA A 138 -9.83 5.98 5.88
CA ALA A 138 -9.16 5.28 6.99
C ALA A 138 -9.64 5.79 8.36
N GLY A 139 -10.01 7.06 8.46
CA GLY A 139 -10.55 7.63 9.69
C GLY A 139 -11.90 7.00 10.05
N GLN A 140 -12.75 6.73 9.05
CA GLN A 140 -14.00 6.02 9.30
C GLN A 140 -13.75 4.60 9.78
N VAL A 141 -12.83 3.86 9.13
CA VAL A 141 -12.47 2.50 9.56
C VAL A 141 -11.99 2.47 11.02
N VAL A 142 -11.17 3.45 11.42
CA VAL A 142 -10.67 3.53 12.80
C VAL A 142 -11.80 3.86 13.78
N ARG A 143 -12.71 4.76 13.44
CA ARG A 143 -13.89 5.05 14.25
C ARG A 143 -14.77 3.80 14.43
N ASP A 144 -15.08 3.12 13.34
CA ASP A 144 -15.91 1.90 13.38
C ASP A 144 -15.29 0.82 14.29
N LEU A 145 -13.95 0.64 14.21
CA LEU A 145 -13.24 -0.31 15.07
C LEU A 145 -13.23 0.12 16.54
N ALA A 146 -13.13 1.42 16.82
CA ALA A 146 -13.18 1.96 18.19
C ALA A 146 -14.58 1.88 18.79
N ASP A 147 -15.61 2.20 18.01
CA ASP A 147 -17.03 2.17 18.44
C ASP A 147 -17.48 0.77 18.86
N ILE A 148 -16.93 -0.29 18.23
CA ILE A 148 -17.18 -1.69 18.63
C ILE A 148 -16.16 -2.24 19.63
N GLY A 149 -15.29 -1.38 20.20
CA GLY A 149 -14.37 -1.75 21.26
C GLY A 149 -13.16 -2.58 20.84
N LEU A 150 -12.82 -2.65 19.57
CA LEU A 150 -11.69 -3.45 19.10
C LEU A 150 -10.34 -2.74 19.23
N VAL A 151 -10.32 -1.42 19.17
CA VAL A 151 -9.06 -0.66 19.20
C VAL A 151 -9.17 0.65 19.98
N GLU A 152 -8.04 1.05 20.54
CA GLU A 152 -7.79 2.40 21.04
C GLU A 152 -6.84 3.12 20.08
N THR A 153 -7.15 4.36 19.67
CA THR A 153 -6.28 5.16 18.83
C THR A 153 -5.17 5.79 19.65
N LEU A 154 -3.91 5.50 19.29
CA LEU A 154 -2.73 6.05 19.97
C LEU A 154 -2.17 7.29 19.26
N ALA A 155 -2.20 7.31 17.93
CA ALA A 155 -1.67 8.39 17.14
C ALA A 155 -2.31 8.44 15.74
N ALA A 156 -2.31 9.66 15.17
CA ALA A 156 -2.63 9.91 13.78
C ALA A 156 -1.44 10.58 13.08
N MET A 157 -1.05 10.07 11.91
CA MET A 157 0.16 10.47 11.20
C MET A 157 -0.19 11.02 9.82
N LYS A 158 0.34 12.21 9.50
CA LYS A 158 0.22 12.82 8.17
C LYS A 158 1.31 12.27 7.24
N PRO A 159 0.99 11.89 5.99
CA PRO A 159 2.00 11.50 5.01
C PRO A 159 2.75 12.75 4.51
N LEU A 160 4.02 12.88 4.84
CA LEU A 160 4.90 13.95 4.36
C LEU A 160 5.61 13.55 3.07
N VAL A 161 6.05 12.30 2.98
CA VAL A 161 6.65 11.73 1.77
C VAL A 161 6.03 10.37 1.51
N THR A 162 5.59 10.18 0.27
CA THR A 162 5.18 8.87 -0.23
C THR A 162 6.14 8.46 -1.34
N TYR A 163 6.95 7.45 -1.07
CA TYR A 163 7.85 6.86 -2.05
C TYR A 163 7.21 5.58 -2.63
N LYS A 164 7.13 5.50 -3.93
CA LYS A 164 6.58 4.30 -4.62
C LYS A 164 7.67 3.63 -5.46
N LYS A 165 7.83 4.02 -6.69
CA LYS A 165 8.78 3.46 -7.64
C LYS A 165 9.54 4.62 -8.27
N ALA A 166 10.79 4.80 -7.84
CA ALA A 166 11.70 5.73 -8.48
C ALA A 166 12.86 4.96 -9.14
N ILE A 167 13.31 5.46 -10.27
CA ILE A 167 14.43 4.91 -11.02
C ILE A 167 15.64 5.74 -10.63
N GLU A 168 16.70 5.08 -10.13
CA GLU A 168 17.97 5.76 -9.89
C GLU A 168 18.61 6.14 -11.24
N GLY A 169 18.94 7.42 -11.40
CA GLY A 169 19.58 7.94 -12.59
C GLY A 169 18.66 8.72 -13.53
N PRO A 170 19.22 9.37 -14.55
CA PRO A 170 18.43 10.06 -15.56
C PRO A 170 17.51 9.05 -16.27
N PRO A 171 16.28 9.46 -16.66
CA PRO A 171 15.35 8.56 -17.32
C PRO A 171 15.98 8.00 -18.58
N ASP A 172 16.10 6.68 -18.65
CA ASP A 172 16.59 5.98 -19.84
C ASP A 172 15.64 6.27 -21.00
N ARG A 173 16.01 7.23 -21.84
CA ARG A 173 15.27 7.63 -23.05
C ARG A 173 15.29 6.54 -24.12
N THR A 174 16.10 5.47 -23.96
CA THR A 174 16.26 4.37 -24.91
C THR A 174 15.32 3.21 -24.67
N ARG A 175 14.67 3.11 -23.50
CA ARG A 175 13.62 2.12 -23.27
C ARG A 175 12.39 2.46 -24.11
N GLY A 176 12.43 2.01 -25.37
CA GLY A 176 11.31 2.04 -26.30
C GLY A 176 10.05 1.45 -25.64
N LYS A 177 8.90 2.04 -25.96
CA LYS A 177 7.58 1.61 -25.51
C LYS A 177 7.45 0.08 -25.68
N PRO A 178 7.11 -0.70 -24.64
CA PRO A 178 7.01 -2.17 -24.74
C PRO A 178 5.74 -2.60 -25.49
N GLY A 179 5.50 -2.06 -26.65
CA GLY A 179 4.30 -2.31 -27.46
C GLY A 179 4.57 -2.58 -28.95
N ARG A 180 5.76 -2.31 -29.46
CA ARG A 180 6.04 -2.48 -30.89
C ARG A 180 6.58 -3.86 -31.27
N GLU A 181 7.38 -4.50 -30.42
CA GLU A 181 7.97 -5.82 -30.74
C GLU A 181 6.95 -6.97 -30.81
N ARG A 182 5.80 -6.86 -30.16
CA ARG A 182 4.77 -7.91 -30.20
C ARG A 182 3.90 -7.87 -31.45
N ARG A 183 3.85 -6.75 -32.16
CA ARG A 183 3.13 -6.62 -33.43
C ARG A 183 3.95 -7.14 -34.61
N GLU A 184 5.24 -6.86 -34.65
CA GLU A 184 6.11 -7.28 -35.75
C GLU A 184 6.37 -8.80 -35.79
N ARG A 185 6.30 -9.50 -34.62
CA ARG A 185 6.38 -10.96 -34.59
C ARG A 185 5.10 -11.67 -35.06
N ARG A 186 3.95 -11.01 -34.98
CA ARG A 186 2.68 -11.58 -35.51
C ARG A 186 2.54 -11.42 -37.01
N GLU A 187 3.13 -10.41 -37.59
CA GLU A 187 3.08 -10.17 -39.06
C GLU A 187 4.10 -11.00 -39.84
N ARG A 188 5.17 -11.46 -39.18
CA ARG A 188 6.18 -12.36 -39.83
C ARG A 188 5.89 -13.86 -39.65
N GLY A 189 4.89 -14.26 -38.88
CA GLY A 189 4.52 -15.66 -38.63
C GLY A 189 3.31 -16.17 -39.44
N GLY A 190 2.70 -15.35 -40.28
CA GLY A 190 1.46 -15.67 -41.01
C GLY A 190 1.65 -15.87 -42.51
N GLY A 191 2.68 -16.54 -42.92
CA GLY A 191 2.90 -16.82 -44.35
C GLY A 191 3.72 -18.07 -44.57
N ARG A 192 3.02 -19.20 -44.69
CA ARG A 192 3.36 -20.39 -45.50
C ARG A 192 2.65 -21.62 -44.96
N GLU A 193 1.61 -21.97 -45.66
CA GLU A 193 1.31 -23.37 -46.03
C GLU A 193 0.06 -23.37 -46.92
N HIS A 194 0.29 -23.41 -48.21
CA HIS A 194 -0.55 -24.11 -49.20
C HIS A 194 0.34 -24.29 -50.45
N GLY A 195 0.70 -25.56 -50.65
CA GLY A 195 1.38 -26.10 -51.80
C GLY A 195 1.59 -27.60 -51.57
#